data_198348d937fe059e64a6834319212fd8
#
_entry.id   198348d937fe059e64a6834319212fd8
#
_cell.length_a   1.000
_cell.length_b   1.000
_cell.length_c   1.000
_cell.angle_alpha   90.00
_cell.angle_beta   90.00
_cell.angle_gamma   90.00
#
_symmetry.space_group_name_H-M   'P 1'
#
loop_
_entity.id
_entity.type
_entity.pdbx_description
1 polymer ?
#
loop_
_entity_poly.entity_id
_entity_poly.type
_entity_poly.pdbx_seq_one_letter_code
_entity_poly.pdbx_strand_id
1 'polypeptide(L)'
;MSLTTGRKAEIIKDYATKSGDTGSPEVQVAILSERITTLTEHFKTHVKDNHSRRGLLKLVSQRRQLLDYLKRTDEGRYRTLIERLGIRR
;
A
#
# COMPACT_ATOMS: atom_id res chain seq x y z
N MET A 1 11.59 -1.05 -9.41
CA MET A 1 10.47 -1.52 -8.59
C MET A 1 10.04 -0.58 -7.49
N SER A 2 10.86 0.38 -7.16
CA SER A 2 10.43 1.43 -6.22
C SER A 2 9.60 2.48 -6.96
N LEU A 3 8.76 3.19 -6.22
CA LEU A 3 7.96 4.26 -6.79
C LEU A 3 8.82 5.45 -7.13
N THR A 4 8.43 6.18 -8.17
CA THR A 4 9.08 7.44 -8.47
C THR A 4 8.72 8.46 -7.37
N THR A 5 9.58 9.47 -7.18
CA THR A 5 9.32 10.52 -6.21
C THR A 5 7.99 11.24 -6.50
N GLY A 6 7.70 11.50 -7.78
CA GLY A 6 6.45 12.14 -8.17
C GLY A 6 5.22 11.31 -7.83
N ARG A 7 5.24 10.00 -8.12
CA ARG A 7 4.12 9.12 -7.81
C ARG A 7 3.90 8.98 -6.30
N LYS A 8 4.98 8.86 -5.56
CA LYS A 8 4.91 8.78 -4.10
C LYS A 8 4.29 10.06 -3.51
N ALA A 9 4.68 11.21 -4.01
CA ALA A 9 4.12 12.49 -3.57
C ALA A 9 2.62 12.57 -3.87
N GLU A 10 2.17 12.08 -5.03
CA GLU A 10 0.74 12.04 -5.37
C GLU A 10 -0.04 11.18 -4.37
N ILE A 11 0.48 10.01 -4.04
CA ILE A 11 -0.17 9.11 -3.10
C ILE A 11 -0.27 9.76 -1.73
N ILE A 12 0.80 10.37 -1.27
CA ILE A 12 0.81 11.06 0.03
C ILE A 12 -0.26 12.16 0.04
N LYS A 13 -0.33 12.95 -1.02
CA LYS A 13 -1.31 14.01 -1.12
C LYS A 13 -2.75 13.49 -1.10
N ASP A 14 -3.01 12.41 -1.84
CA ASP A 14 -4.36 11.86 -1.99
C ASP A 14 -4.88 11.18 -0.72
N TYR A 15 -4.00 10.59 0.06
CA TYR A 15 -4.39 9.78 1.22
C TYR A 15 -4.05 10.43 2.56
N ALA A 16 -3.40 11.57 2.57
CA ALA A 16 -3.07 12.27 3.80
C ALA A 16 -4.35 12.65 4.55
N THR A 17 -4.34 12.46 5.87
CA THR A 17 -5.49 12.80 6.70
C THR A 17 -5.47 14.27 7.10
N LYS A 18 -4.32 14.92 6.96
CA LYS A 18 -4.15 16.34 7.23
C LYS A 18 -2.96 16.85 6.44
N SER A 19 -2.86 18.17 6.31
CA SER A 19 -1.75 18.80 5.60
C SER A 19 -0.42 18.38 6.22
N GLY A 20 0.52 17.98 5.38
CA GLY A 20 1.85 17.56 5.83
C GLY A 20 1.92 16.11 6.34
N ASP A 21 0.82 15.38 6.29
CA ASP A 21 0.79 13.98 6.73
C ASP A 21 1.50 13.10 5.71
N THR A 22 2.60 12.47 6.14
CA THR A 22 3.35 11.54 5.31
C THR A 22 3.46 10.16 5.93
N GLY A 23 2.93 9.98 7.14
CA GLY A 23 3.13 8.75 7.91
C GLY A 23 1.88 8.11 8.47
N SER A 24 0.68 8.58 8.11
CA SER A 24 -0.54 7.94 8.60
C SER A 24 -0.68 6.52 8.03
N PRO A 25 -1.45 5.64 8.70
CA PRO A 25 -1.70 4.30 8.16
C PRO A 25 -2.29 4.33 6.75
N GLU A 26 -3.16 5.28 6.46
CA GLU A 26 -3.76 5.42 5.13
C GLU A 26 -2.70 5.66 4.06
N VAL A 27 -1.79 6.59 4.31
CA VAL A 27 -0.72 6.90 3.36
C VAL A 27 0.20 5.68 3.19
N GLN A 28 0.58 5.03 4.28
CA GLN A 28 1.45 3.86 4.22
C GLN A 28 0.81 2.71 3.44
N VAL A 29 -0.47 2.44 3.69
CA VAL A 29 -1.18 1.38 2.97
C VAL A 29 -1.29 1.71 1.49
N ALA A 30 -1.55 2.97 1.14
CA ALA A 30 -1.65 3.38 -0.26
C ALA A 30 -0.32 3.19 -0.99
N ILE A 31 0.80 3.57 -0.36
CA ILE A 31 2.13 3.37 -0.93
C ILE A 31 2.44 1.88 -1.10
N LEU A 32 2.16 1.07 -0.08
CA LEU A 32 2.38 -0.38 -0.15
C LEU A 32 1.53 -1.01 -1.25
N SER A 33 0.28 -0.58 -1.40
CA SER A 33 -0.60 -1.10 -2.45
C SER A 33 -0.06 -0.81 -3.83
N GLU A 34 0.46 0.40 -4.07
CA GLU A 34 1.07 0.75 -5.35
C GLU A 34 2.31 -0.11 -5.63
N ARG A 35 3.15 -0.31 -4.63
CA ARG A 35 4.33 -1.15 -4.78
C ARG A 35 3.97 -2.60 -5.05
N ILE A 36 2.93 -3.11 -4.39
CA ILE A 36 2.43 -4.47 -4.62
C ILE A 36 1.96 -4.62 -6.07
N THR A 37 1.21 -3.64 -6.57
CA THR A 37 0.73 -3.65 -7.95
C THR A 37 1.92 -3.67 -8.93
N THR A 38 2.92 -2.84 -8.70
CA THR A 38 4.11 -2.78 -9.55
C THR A 38 4.86 -4.12 -9.57
N LEU A 39 5.04 -4.75 -8.41
CA LEU A 39 5.69 -6.05 -8.34
C LEU A 39 4.86 -7.15 -8.99
N THR A 40 3.55 -7.10 -8.83
CA THR A 40 2.64 -8.07 -9.46
C THR A 40 2.78 -8.01 -10.99
N GLU A 41 2.84 -6.79 -11.54
CA GLU A 41 3.08 -6.60 -12.97
C GLU A 41 4.45 -7.17 -13.39
N HIS A 42 5.47 -6.97 -12.55
CA HIS A 42 6.80 -7.51 -12.81
C HIS A 42 6.77 -9.04 -12.98
N PHE A 43 5.98 -9.75 -12.17
CA PHE A 43 5.89 -11.21 -12.24
C PHE A 43 5.23 -11.74 -13.50
N LYS A 44 4.53 -10.91 -14.24
CA LYS A 44 3.98 -11.33 -15.53
C LYS A 44 5.07 -11.64 -16.54
N THR A 45 6.24 -11.01 -16.38
CA THR A 45 7.38 -11.22 -17.28
C THR A 45 8.56 -11.91 -16.61
N HIS A 46 8.62 -11.91 -15.27
CA HIS A 46 9.76 -12.45 -14.51
C HIS A 46 9.27 -13.46 -13.47
N VAL A 47 8.63 -14.51 -13.92
CA VAL A 47 7.92 -15.48 -13.04
C VAL A 47 8.86 -16.23 -12.10
N LYS A 48 10.17 -16.29 -12.40
CA LYS A 48 11.15 -17.03 -11.59
C LYS A 48 11.98 -16.14 -10.67
N ASP A 49 11.61 -14.89 -10.50
CA ASP A 49 12.34 -13.95 -9.65
C ASP A 49 11.97 -14.18 -8.18
N ASN A 50 12.72 -15.04 -7.51
CA ASN A 50 12.43 -15.42 -6.13
C ASN A 50 12.68 -14.29 -5.13
N HIS A 51 13.63 -13.40 -5.40
CA HIS A 51 13.88 -12.25 -4.53
C HIS A 51 12.68 -11.30 -4.52
N SER A 52 12.14 -11.03 -5.69
CA SER A 52 10.96 -10.16 -5.80
C SER A 52 9.73 -10.81 -5.18
N ARG A 53 9.60 -12.14 -5.24
CA ARG A 53 8.52 -12.85 -4.58
C ARG A 53 8.56 -12.67 -3.07
N ARG A 54 9.74 -12.79 -2.48
CA ARG A 54 9.92 -12.57 -1.04
C ARG A 54 9.58 -11.13 -0.67
N GLY A 55 10.02 -10.18 -1.51
CA GLY A 55 9.69 -8.77 -1.32
C GLY A 55 8.20 -8.52 -1.38
N LEU A 56 7.51 -9.13 -2.34
CA LEU A 56 6.07 -9.01 -2.48
C LEU A 56 5.34 -9.54 -1.25
N LEU A 57 5.71 -10.73 -0.77
CA LEU A 57 5.09 -11.32 0.41
C LEU A 57 5.28 -10.43 1.64
N LYS A 58 6.46 -9.84 1.78
CA LYS A 58 6.74 -8.91 2.86
C LYS A 58 5.85 -7.68 2.80
N LEU A 59 5.68 -7.10 1.60
CA LEU A 59 4.82 -5.93 1.41
C LEU A 59 3.36 -6.25 1.70
N VAL A 60 2.88 -7.40 1.26
CA VAL A 60 1.51 -7.85 1.53
C VAL A 60 1.29 -8.01 3.04
N SER A 61 2.27 -8.60 3.74
CA SER A 61 2.19 -8.77 5.18
C SER A 61 2.16 -7.44 5.91
N GLN A 62 3.01 -6.49 5.51
CA GLN A 62 3.04 -5.15 6.09
C GLN A 62 1.72 -4.42 5.89
N ARG A 63 1.17 -4.50 4.67
CA ARG A 63 -0.12 -3.87 4.38
C ARG A 63 -1.22 -4.45 5.26
N ARG A 64 -1.24 -5.77 5.40
CA ARG A 64 -2.24 -6.44 6.24
C ARG A 64 -2.15 -5.99 7.69
N GLN A 65 -0.93 -5.88 8.22
CA GLN A 65 -0.73 -5.42 9.60
C GLN A 65 -1.26 -4.01 9.81
N LEU A 66 -0.99 -3.10 8.87
CA LEU A 66 -1.48 -1.74 8.95
C LEU A 66 -3.01 -1.68 8.84
N LEU A 67 -3.60 -2.48 7.96
CA LEU A 67 -5.06 -2.54 7.82
C LEU A 67 -5.72 -3.11 9.08
N ASP A 68 -5.14 -4.15 9.67
CA ASP A 68 -5.66 -4.73 10.90
C ASP A 68 -5.58 -3.73 12.06
N TYR A 69 -4.49 -2.98 12.13
CA TYR A 69 -4.34 -1.92 13.12
C TYR A 69 -5.42 -0.85 12.95
N LEU A 70 -5.61 -0.39 11.72
CA LEU A 70 -6.60 0.65 11.43
C LEU A 70 -8.03 0.17 11.73
N LYS A 71 -8.33 -1.07 11.37
CA LYS A 71 -9.64 -1.68 11.65
C LYS A 71 -9.94 -1.70 13.16
N ARG A 72 -8.91 -1.97 13.97
CA ARG A 72 -9.04 -2.00 15.42
C ARG A 72 -9.23 -0.62 16.02
N THR A 73 -8.53 0.38 15.48
CA THR A 73 -8.49 1.72 16.07
C THR A 73 -9.54 2.65 15.50
N ASP A 74 -9.90 2.49 14.22
CA ASP A 74 -10.89 3.36 13.57
C ASP A 74 -11.49 2.63 12.36
N GLU A 75 -12.58 1.91 12.60
CA GLU A 75 -13.21 1.11 11.56
C GLU A 75 -13.75 1.94 10.40
N GLY A 76 -14.21 3.17 10.67
CA GLY A 76 -14.70 4.07 9.62
C GLY A 76 -13.60 4.43 8.63
N ARG A 77 -12.42 4.78 9.12
CA ARG A 77 -11.26 5.07 8.27
C ARG A 77 -10.83 3.83 7.50
N TYR A 78 -10.86 2.66 8.15
CA TYR A 78 -10.51 1.39 7.50
C TYR A 78 -11.45 1.12 6.31
N ARG A 79 -12.76 1.26 6.49
CA ARG A 79 -13.73 1.02 5.42
C ARG A 79 -13.55 1.99 4.27
N THR A 80 -13.36 3.26 4.56
CA THR A 80 -13.13 4.27 3.54
C THR A 80 -11.88 3.94 2.73
N LEU A 81 -10.82 3.54 3.40
CA LEU A 81 -9.55 3.22 2.74
C LEU A 81 -9.67 2.03 1.81
N ILE A 82 -10.26 0.92 2.26
CA ILE A 82 -10.38 -0.26 1.42
C ILE A 82 -11.28 -0.02 0.21
N GLU A 83 -12.31 0.82 0.35
CA GLU A 83 -13.14 1.21 -0.77
C GLU A 83 -12.35 2.01 -1.80
N ARG A 84 -11.57 2.98 -1.34
CA ARG A 84 -10.76 3.81 -2.23
C ARG A 84 -9.71 3.01 -2.99
N LEU A 85 -9.11 2.02 -2.33
CA LEU A 85 -8.05 1.20 -2.92
C LEU A 85 -8.57 -0.03 -3.65
N GLY A 86 -9.84 -0.34 -3.50
CA GLY A 86 -10.41 -1.54 -4.11
C GLY A 86 -9.85 -2.83 -3.52
N ILE A 87 -9.46 -2.81 -2.26
CA ILE A 87 -8.88 -3.96 -1.58
C ILE A 87 -9.97 -4.80 -0.95
N ARG A 88 -9.81 -6.11 -1.07
CA ARG A 88 -10.65 -7.06 -0.36
C ARG A 88 -10.01 -7.38 0.97
N ARG A 89 -10.71 -7.10 2.01
CA ARG A 89 -10.16 -7.45 3.28
C ARG A 89 -11.20 -7.46 4.38
#